data_68af764f441f5fee1f734c88247c4488
#
_entry.id   68af764f441f5fee1f734c88247c4488
#
_cell.length_a   1.000
_cell.length_b   1.000
_cell.length_c   1.000
_cell.angle_alpha   90.00
_cell.angle_beta   90.00
_cell.angle_gamma   90.00
#
_symmetry.space_group_name_H-M   'P 1'
#
loop_
_entity.id
_entity.type
_entity.pdbx_description
1 polymer ?
#
loop_
_entity_poly.entity_id
_entity_poly.type
_entity_poly.pdbx_seq_one_letter_code
_entity_poly.pdbx_strand_id
1 'polypeptide(L)'
;MVVKPLWVNASGSKRPNVVILFADDLGYSDIGCFGGEIDTPNLDRLAENGVRFTQFYNAARCCPARASLLTGLYPHQAGVGFMVYKNHGQGYLGHLNDCCVTFGEVLGDAGYQTYMTGKWHSGHVPESRPEVRGFQHFTGIYMHIDSYWKVLKNCDIYRDGELLIPAQENPVNPYHPDREFYTTDFFTDVALDYIDQATGQPEKPFLLHVCYNAPHFPLEAPDDLIEKYRGRYMRGWDELRKEKLTRMKKMGLVSNKQKLPRVNSNVSMQTPDLLFKALIDSDPLPEWDTLHERDREELDFRRAMYAAQVDCLDQNVGRIVKRLEERGVLDNTLIMFFSDNGCSGELGVFGMNWHKHKRSNYTEWRKKSGWSISQGQCWATYSNTPFRKYKQYVHEGGIASPFIAHWPEGIPQRGAIVSNQAFHLIDIMPTLGELADTTYPKEYQGREIAPNPGISMTPYWQGKVAYPERRVLYWQHMNHAAIREGNWKLVTLNDRTDDHWELYDLSEDRSETENLIQEYPEIARKMKTKWRVWAKDVHVTPFPEDRNLE
;
A
#
# COMPACT_ATOMS: atom_id res chain seq x y z
N MET A 1 22.07 23.09 -28.64
CA MET A 1 21.67 23.87 -27.45
C MET A 1 20.45 23.19 -26.87
N VAL A 2 20.65 22.41 -25.82
CA VAL A 2 19.54 21.78 -25.11
C VAL A 2 18.93 22.83 -24.19
N VAL A 3 17.71 23.26 -24.49
CA VAL A 3 16.95 24.15 -23.62
C VAL A 3 16.59 23.33 -22.38
N LYS A 4 17.26 23.56 -21.25
CA LYS A 4 16.84 23.06 -19.95
C LYS A 4 15.48 23.69 -19.63
N PRO A 5 14.43 22.92 -19.33
CA PRO A 5 13.23 23.50 -18.75
C PRO A 5 13.60 24.06 -17.37
N LEU A 6 13.29 25.32 -17.15
CA LEU A 6 13.50 26.05 -15.89
C LEU A 6 12.50 25.56 -14.84
N TRP A 7 12.79 24.47 -14.17
CA TRP A 7 12.25 24.18 -12.85
C TRP A 7 13.27 24.68 -11.83
N VAL A 8 13.29 25.97 -11.60
CA VAL A 8 14.10 26.57 -10.54
C VAL A 8 13.36 26.34 -9.24
N ASN A 9 13.94 25.57 -8.33
CA ASN A 9 13.57 25.61 -6.92
C ASN A 9 13.63 27.08 -6.46
N ALA A 10 12.47 27.69 -6.24
CA ALA A 10 12.34 29.12 -5.89
C ALA A 10 12.92 29.46 -4.51
N SER A 11 13.60 28.53 -3.82
CA SER A 11 14.07 28.69 -2.45
C SER A 11 15.58 28.58 -2.25
N GLY A 12 16.38 28.18 -3.23
CA GLY A 12 17.83 27.94 -2.99
C GLY A 12 18.10 26.88 -1.90
N SER A 13 17.11 26.07 -1.54
CA SER A 13 17.20 25.06 -0.49
C SER A 13 17.97 23.82 -0.99
N LYS A 14 18.72 23.22 -0.08
CA LYS A 14 19.41 21.95 -0.28
C LYS A 14 18.39 20.87 -0.65
N ARG A 15 18.70 20.04 -1.65
CA ARG A 15 17.84 18.89 -2.02
C ARG A 15 17.61 17.99 -0.79
N PRO A 16 16.35 17.58 -0.49
CA PRO A 16 16.08 16.80 0.70
C PRO A 16 16.56 15.35 0.56
N ASN A 17 16.85 14.70 1.68
CA ASN A 17 16.82 13.26 1.75
C ASN A 17 15.37 12.79 1.63
N VAL A 18 15.18 11.55 1.16
CA VAL A 18 13.85 10.95 0.99
C VAL A 18 13.81 9.60 1.69
N VAL A 19 12.83 9.41 2.56
CA VAL A 19 12.51 8.13 3.20
C VAL A 19 11.07 7.75 2.87
N ILE A 20 10.89 6.62 2.19
CA ILE A 20 9.58 6.06 1.86
C ILE A 20 9.34 4.84 2.74
N LEU A 21 8.37 4.93 3.64
CA LEU A 21 7.93 3.87 4.53
C LEU A 21 6.66 3.25 3.95
N PHE A 22 6.75 2.05 3.43
CA PHE A 22 5.70 1.40 2.65
C PHE A 22 5.17 0.16 3.37
N ALA A 23 3.92 0.23 3.83
CA ALA A 23 3.23 -0.88 4.49
C ALA A 23 2.55 -1.80 3.46
N ASP A 24 2.35 -3.07 3.83
CA ASP A 24 1.71 -4.10 3.01
C ASP A 24 0.37 -4.51 3.66
N ASP A 25 -0.75 -4.34 2.97
CA ASP A 25 -2.10 -4.67 3.44
C ASP A 25 -2.63 -3.84 4.64
N LEU A 26 -2.12 -2.63 4.87
CA LEU A 26 -2.62 -1.74 5.91
C LEU A 26 -3.93 -1.07 5.48
N GLY A 27 -4.98 -1.20 6.29
CA GLY A 27 -6.26 -0.56 6.03
C GLY A 27 -6.24 0.96 6.19
N TYR A 28 -7.14 1.64 5.47
CA TYR A 28 -7.23 3.10 5.42
C TYR A 28 -7.32 3.77 6.80
N SER A 29 -8.02 3.15 7.72
CA SER A 29 -8.32 3.72 9.04
C SER A 29 -7.81 2.88 10.21
N ASP A 30 -6.68 2.19 10.04
CA ASP A 30 -6.10 1.38 11.12
C ASP A 30 -5.18 2.19 12.04
N ILE A 31 -4.52 3.24 11.54
CA ILE A 31 -3.61 4.09 12.33
C ILE A 31 -4.35 5.27 13.00
N GLY A 32 -3.87 5.71 14.16
CA GLY A 32 -4.53 6.72 15.01
C GLY A 32 -4.84 8.01 14.28
N CYS A 33 -3.90 8.59 13.53
CA CYS A 33 -4.10 9.83 12.78
C CYS A 33 -5.10 9.72 11.61
N PHE A 34 -5.56 8.51 11.27
CA PHE A 34 -6.68 8.24 10.34
C PHE A 34 -7.92 7.69 11.04
N GLY A 35 -8.04 7.83 12.36
CA GLY A 35 -9.22 7.46 13.17
C GLY A 35 -9.16 6.02 13.68
N GLY A 36 -8.05 5.33 13.54
CA GLY A 36 -7.80 3.99 14.06
C GLY A 36 -7.81 3.91 15.59
N GLU A 37 -7.92 2.70 16.08
CA GLU A 37 -7.88 2.37 17.50
C GLU A 37 -6.55 1.73 17.91
N ILE A 38 -5.70 1.42 16.95
CA ILE A 38 -4.37 0.85 17.19
C ILE A 38 -3.44 1.97 17.63
N ASP A 39 -2.62 1.69 18.64
CA ASP A 39 -1.68 2.67 19.17
C ASP A 39 -0.53 2.86 18.16
N THR A 40 -0.51 4.03 17.50
CA THR A 40 0.50 4.39 16.48
C THR A 40 1.11 5.77 16.75
N PRO A 41 1.71 5.99 17.94
CA PRO A 41 2.15 7.32 18.37
C PRO A 41 3.23 7.93 17.49
N ASN A 42 4.06 7.12 16.82
CA ASN A 42 5.14 7.62 15.95
C ASN A 42 4.58 8.12 14.62
N LEU A 43 3.65 7.39 14.01
CA LEU A 43 2.94 7.81 12.80
C LEU A 43 2.04 9.02 13.08
N ASP A 44 1.37 9.03 14.24
CA ASP A 44 0.54 10.16 14.66
C ASP A 44 1.38 11.43 14.82
N ARG A 45 2.59 11.35 15.42
CA ARG A 45 3.54 12.46 15.53
C ARG A 45 4.03 12.95 14.17
N LEU A 46 4.30 12.05 13.22
CA LEU A 46 4.65 12.44 11.85
C LEU A 46 3.49 13.20 11.18
N ALA A 47 2.25 12.76 11.37
CA ALA A 47 1.05 13.41 10.84
C ALA A 47 0.77 14.78 11.48
N GLU A 48 0.97 14.90 12.79
CA GLU A 48 0.81 16.16 13.54
C GLU A 48 1.82 17.23 13.11
N ASN A 49 3.04 16.82 12.76
CA ASN A 49 4.12 17.70 12.32
C ASN A 49 4.31 17.72 10.79
N GLY A 50 3.42 17.07 10.06
CA GLY A 50 3.42 16.98 8.60
C GLY A 50 2.04 17.26 8.02
N VAL A 51 1.72 16.59 6.92
CA VAL A 51 0.46 16.71 6.21
C VAL A 51 -0.13 15.32 5.93
N ARG A 52 -1.47 15.19 6.05
CA ARG A 52 -2.22 14.00 5.68
C ARG A 52 -2.99 14.22 4.39
N PHE A 53 -2.97 13.22 3.50
CA PHE A 53 -3.78 13.26 2.29
C PHE A 53 -4.89 12.21 2.41
N THR A 54 -6.15 12.65 2.38
CA THR A 54 -7.29 11.76 2.55
C THR A 54 -7.71 11.09 1.25
N GLN A 55 -7.21 11.55 0.11
CA GLN A 55 -7.53 11.03 -1.22
C GLN A 55 -6.24 10.59 -1.95
N PHE A 56 -5.45 9.72 -1.31
CA PHE A 56 -4.31 9.07 -1.94
C PHE A 56 -4.68 7.64 -2.33
N TYR A 57 -4.35 7.26 -3.57
CA TYR A 57 -4.80 6.02 -4.18
C TYR A 57 -3.64 5.12 -4.60
N ASN A 58 -3.88 3.82 -4.50
CA ASN A 58 -3.01 2.74 -4.92
C ASN A 58 -3.59 1.96 -6.11
N ALA A 59 -3.00 0.81 -6.48
CA ALA A 59 -3.43 -0.03 -7.59
C ALA A 59 -4.10 -1.36 -7.14
N ALA A 60 -4.80 -1.34 -6.00
CA ALA A 60 -5.62 -2.42 -5.45
C ALA A 60 -4.90 -3.70 -5.04
N ARG A 61 -3.63 -3.90 -5.41
CA ARG A 61 -2.86 -5.10 -5.07
C ARG A 61 -1.35 -4.83 -5.05
N CYS A 62 -0.62 -5.64 -4.26
CA CYS A 62 0.79 -5.44 -3.94
C CYS A 62 1.71 -5.31 -5.18
N CYS A 63 1.77 -6.31 -6.09
CA CYS A 63 2.66 -6.23 -7.26
C CYS A 63 2.32 -5.06 -8.18
N PRO A 64 1.05 -4.86 -8.60
CA PRO A 64 0.64 -3.68 -9.36
C PRO A 64 0.95 -2.36 -8.68
N ALA A 65 0.69 -2.25 -7.37
CA ALA A 65 0.95 -1.02 -6.63
C ALA A 65 2.46 -0.71 -6.52
N ARG A 66 3.29 -1.73 -6.27
CA ARG A 66 4.75 -1.57 -6.22
C ARG A 66 5.32 -1.15 -7.57
N ALA A 67 4.86 -1.76 -8.66
CA ALA A 67 5.24 -1.33 -10.02
C ALA A 67 4.84 0.13 -10.28
N SER A 68 3.61 0.53 -9.93
CA SER A 68 3.17 1.92 -10.11
C SER A 68 3.97 2.91 -9.27
N LEU A 69 4.25 2.57 -8.01
CA LEU A 69 5.06 3.39 -7.11
C LEU A 69 6.47 3.59 -7.65
N LEU A 70 7.14 2.49 -8.01
CA LEU A 70 8.53 2.51 -8.46
C LEU A 70 8.71 3.29 -9.76
N THR A 71 7.75 3.19 -10.69
CA THR A 71 7.92 3.70 -12.06
C THR A 71 7.16 5.00 -12.35
N GLY A 72 6.16 5.32 -11.54
CA GLY A 72 5.25 6.43 -11.82
C GLY A 72 4.28 6.14 -12.98
N LEU A 73 4.17 4.89 -13.41
CA LEU A 73 3.27 4.44 -14.49
C LEU A 73 2.08 3.63 -13.93
N TYR A 74 1.02 3.49 -14.71
CA TYR A 74 0.01 2.49 -14.38
C TYR A 74 0.61 1.08 -14.48
N PRO A 75 0.12 0.10 -13.68
CA PRO A 75 0.76 -1.22 -13.57
C PRO A 75 0.95 -1.93 -14.91
N HIS A 76 -0.04 -1.82 -15.79
CA HIS A 76 -0.03 -2.44 -17.11
C HIS A 76 1.02 -1.81 -18.04
N GLN A 77 1.24 -0.49 -17.96
CA GLN A 77 2.31 0.19 -18.68
C GLN A 77 3.69 -0.32 -18.24
N ALA A 78 3.85 -0.64 -16.96
CA ALA A 78 5.08 -1.19 -16.41
C ALA A 78 5.24 -2.71 -16.57
N GLY A 79 4.24 -3.42 -17.17
CA GLY A 79 4.27 -4.86 -17.36
C GLY A 79 3.79 -5.70 -16.18
N VAL A 80 3.27 -5.09 -15.10
CA VAL A 80 2.86 -5.76 -13.85
C VAL A 80 1.39 -5.49 -13.53
N GLY A 81 0.50 -5.66 -14.50
CA GLY A 81 -0.95 -5.51 -14.31
C GLY A 81 -1.59 -6.54 -13.38
N PHE A 82 -0.84 -7.59 -13.04
CA PHE A 82 -1.25 -8.65 -12.09
C PHE A 82 -0.04 -9.09 -11.24
N MET A 83 -0.05 -10.33 -10.75
CA MET A 83 1.01 -10.89 -9.93
C MET A 83 2.25 -11.27 -10.78
N VAL A 84 3.40 -11.37 -10.13
CA VAL A 84 4.71 -11.60 -10.78
C VAL A 84 5.00 -13.07 -11.12
N TYR A 85 4.01 -13.95 -11.06
CA TYR A 85 4.25 -15.40 -11.24
C TYR A 85 4.24 -15.85 -12.71
N LYS A 86 3.52 -15.20 -13.60
CA LYS A 86 3.29 -15.66 -14.97
C LYS A 86 3.20 -14.50 -15.96
N ASN A 87 3.76 -14.70 -17.14
CA ASN A 87 3.60 -13.80 -18.27
C ASN A 87 2.28 -14.09 -18.99
N HIS A 88 1.49 -13.04 -19.21
CA HIS A 88 0.19 -13.10 -19.87
C HIS A 88 0.02 -12.02 -20.94
N GLY A 89 1.10 -11.56 -21.50
CA GLY A 89 1.14 -10.51 -22.52
C GLY A 89 1.72 -9.20 -21.99
N GLN A 90 1.73 -8.20 -22.85
CA GLN A 90 2.48 -6.96 -22.70
C GLN A 90 2.19 -6.20 -21.39
N GLY A 91 0.92 -6.10 -20.99
CA GLY A 91 0.52 -5.48 -19.72
C GLY A 91 0.72 -6.38 -18.50
N TYR A 92 1.12 -7.65 -18.68
CA TYR A 92 1.15 -8.69 -17.65
C TYR A 92 2.38 -9.59 -17.77
N LEU A 93 3.56 -9.00 -17.96
CA LEU A 93 4.83 -9.73 -18.06
C LEU A 93 5.22 -10.42 -16.76
N GLY A 94 4.71 -9.91 -15.62
CA GLY A 94 5.07 -10.39 -14.30
C GLY A 94 6.41 -9.85 -13.79
N HIS A 95 6.96 -8.85 -14.45
CA HIS A 95 8.14 -8.10 -14.06
C HIS A 95 8.14 -6.72 -14.72
N LEU A 96 8.93 -5.78 -14.18
CA LEU A 96 9.10 -4.46 -14.78
C LEU A 96 9.70 -4.60 -16.19
N ASN A 97 9.07 -3.96 -17.16
CA ASN A 97 9.48 -3.99 -18.57
C ASN A 97 10.57 -2.96 -18.89
N ASP A 98 10.98 -2.94 -20.16
CA ASP A 98 12.01 -2.03 -20.67
C ASP A 98 11.52 -0.61 -20.97
N CYS A 99 10.19 -0.40 -21.00
CA CYS A 99 9.58 0.92 -21.25
C CYS A 99 9.43 1.78 -19.99
N CYS A 100 9.97 1.34 -18.86
CA CYS A 100 9.90 2.09 -17.61
C CYS A 100 11.26 2.28 -16.95
N VAL A 101 11.40 3.33 -16.18
CA VAL A 101 12.47 3.55 -15.21
C VAL A 101 11.89 3.59 -13.81
N THR A 102 12.69 3.24 -12.81
CA THR A 102 12.32 3.37 -11.40
C THR A 102 12.78 4.71 -10.84
N PHE A 103 12.21 5.13 -9.72
CA PHE A 103 12.71 6.31 -9.01
C PHE A 103 14.14 6.06 -8.45
N GLY A 104 14.55 4.81 -8.22
CA GLY A 104 15.93 4.47 -7.90
C GLY A 104 16.90 4.85 -9.03
N GLU A 105 16.56 4.49 -10.29
CA GLU A 105 17.31 4.88 -11.47
C GLU A 105 17.35 6.41 -11.65
N VAL A 106 16.19 7.08 -11.60
CA VAL A 106 16.07 8.53 -11.80
C VAL A 106 16.81 9.34 -10.74
N LEU A 107 16.67 8.97 -9.46
CA LEU A 107 17.34 9.68 -8.37
C LEU A 107 18.84 9.32 -8.30
N GLY A 108 19.22 8.09 -8.63
CA GLY A 108 20.62 7.68 -8.75
C GLY A 108 21.37 8.54 -9.77
N ASP A 109 20.79 8.75 -10.95
CA ASP A 109 21.33 9.62 -12.00
C ASP A 109 21.35 11.11 -11.56
N ALA A 110 20.42 11.51 -10.69
CA ALA A 110 20.43 12.85 -10.08
C ALA A 110 21.44 12.98 -8.92
N GLY A 111 22.24 11.94 -8.63
CA GLY A 111 23.31 11.93 -7.64
C GLY A 111 22.87 11.61 -6.21
N TYR A 112 21.70 11.02 -6.02
CA TYR A 112 21.31 10.44 -4.73
C TYR A 112 22.02 9.12 -4.49
N GLN A 113 22.31 8.82 -3.22
CA GLN A 113 22.60 7.47 -2.77
C GLN A 113 21.26 6.73 -2.65
N THR A 114 21.13 5.54 -3.24
CA THR A 114 19.84 4.83 -3.34
C THR A 114 19.88 3.52 -2.58
N TYR A 115 19.02 3.42 -1.56
CA TYR A 115 18.93 2.29 -0.64
C TYR A 115 17.50 1.72 -0.63
N MET A 116 17.38 0.40 -0.55
CA MET A 116 16.10 -0.27 -0.37
C MET A 116 16.24 -1.45 0.59
N THR A 117 15.23 -1.64 1.46
CA THR A 117 15.13 -2.84 2.29
C THR A 117 13.70 -3.38 2.33
N GLY A 118 13.57 -4.71 2.48
CA GLY A 118 12.29 -5.39 2.59
C GLY A 118 11.79 -6.01 1.28
N LYS A 119 10.50 -5.93 1.04
CA LYS A 119 9.79 -6.63 -0.05
C LYS A 119 9.89 -5.87 -1.38
N TRP A 120 10.49 -6.50 -2.41
CA TRP A 120 10.51 -5.98 -3.79
C TRP A 120 9.21 -6.21 -4.55
N HIS A 121 8.85 -7.45 -4.80
CA HIS A 121 7.61 -7.93 -5.42
C HIS A 121 7.24 -7.30 -6.78
N SER A 122 8.24 -6.91 -7.58
CA SER A 122 8.08 -6.29 -8.91
C SER A 122 8.77 -7.06 -10.03
N GLY A 123 8.98 -8.36 -9.80
CA GLY A 123 9.69 -9.29 -10.68
C GLY A 123 10.95 -9.83 -10.03
N HIS A 124 11.30 -11.08 -10.37
CA HIS A 124 12.48 -11.78 -9.82
C HIS A 124 13.48 -12.17 -10.91
N VAL A 125 13.15 -11.92 -12.18
CA VAL A 125 14.09 -12.09 -13.29
C VAL A 125 15.29 -11.16 -13.13
N PRO A 126 16.52 -11.56 -13.51
CA PRO A 126 17.72 -10.79 -13.21
C PRO A 126 17.64 -9.31 -13.61
N GLU A 127 17.07 -9.01 -14.78
CA GLU A 127 16.95 -7.66 -15.34
C GLU A 127 15.93 -6.76 -14.62
N SER A 128 15.06 -7.33 -13.78
CA SER A 128 14.08 -6.57 -13.00
C SER A 128 14.35 -6.53 -11.51
N ARG A 129 15.51 -7.02 -11.06
CA ARG A 129 15.88 -7.00 -9.64
C ARG A 129 16.27 -5.59 -9.18
N PRO A 130 16.09 -5.25 -7.89
CA PRO A 130 16.37 -3.91 -7.39
C PRO A 130 17.80 -3.44 -7.66
N GLU A 131 18.81 -4.33 -7.62
CA GLU A 131 20.23 -4.03 -7.83
C GLU A 131 20.51 -3.50 -9.25
N VAL A 132 19.75 -3.96 -10.24
CA VAL A 132 19.86 -3.51 -11.63
C VAL A 132 18.84 -2.45 -12.00
N ARG A 133 17.87 -2.19 -11.09
CA ARG A 133 16.81 -1.19 -11.25
C ARG A 133 17.03 0.02 -10.33
N GLY A 134 18.31 0.41 -10.14
CA GLY A 134 18.72 1.69 -9.61
C GLY A 134 18.88 1.78 -8.10
N PHE A 135 18.78 0.66 -7.35
CA PHE A 135 19.11 0.66 -5.92
C PHE A 135 20.55 0.17 -5.74
N GLN A 136 21.44 1.10 -5.39
CA GLN A 136 22.86 0.81 -5.15
C GLN A 136 23.08 -0.19 -4.01
N HIS A 137 22.16 -0.16 -3.03
CA HIS A 137 22.13 -1.11 -1.92
C HIS A 137 20.72 -1.63 -1.70
N PHE A 138 20.59 -2.94 -1.71
CA PHE A 138 19.35 -3.65 -1.45
C PHE A 138 19.58 -4.76 -0.42
N THR A 139 18.75 -4.82 0.61
CA THR A 139 18.66 -5.99 1.49
C THR A 139 17.20 -6.36 1.68
N GLY A 140 16.79 -7.53 1.19
CA GLY A 140 15.39 -7.92 1.27
C GLY A 140 15.06 -9.19 0.50
N ILE A 141 13.79 -9.31 0.16
CA ILE A 141 13.21 -10.46 -0.55
C ILE A 141 12.66 -10.03 -1.90
N TYR A 142 12.87 -10.85 -2.93
CA TYR A 142 12.34 -10.54 -4.27
C TYR A 142 10.84 -10.78 -4.39
N MET A 143 10.28 -11.68 -3.60
CA MET A 143 8.87 -12.09 -3.65
C MET A 143 8.08 -11.60 -2.41
N HIS A 144 7.51 -12.47 -1.63
CA HIS A 144 6.78 -12.17 -0.39
C HIS A 144 7.29 -13.09 0.73
N ILE A 145 6.89 -12.83 1.96
CA ILE A 145 7.18 -13.72 3.09
C ILE A 145 5.96 -14.58 3.42
N ASP A 146 6.25 -15.79 3.91
CA ASP A 146 5.27 -16.72 4.44
C ASP A 146 5.39 -16.91 5.97
N SER A 147 6.31 -16.18 6.61
CA SER A 147 6.45 -16.08 8.07
C SER A 147 7.28 -14.84 8.45
N TYR A 148 6.95 -14.22 9.58
CA TYR A 148 7.75 -13.12 10.16
C TYR A 148 8.92 -13.62 11.00
N TRP A 149 8.81 -14.84 11.55
CA TRP A 149 9.80 -15.43 12.43
C TRP A 149 10.82 -16.32 11.73
N LYS A 150 10.51 -16.75 10.49
CA LYS A 150 11.27 -17.74 9.74
C LYS A 150 11.55 -17.25 8.32
N VAL A 151 12.60 -17.79 7.73
CA VAL A 151 12.83 -17.65 6.30
C VAL A 151 12.43 -18.97 5.64
N LEU A 152 11.24 -19.02 5.05
CA LEU A 152 10.70 -20.22 4.41
C LEU A 152 11.23 -20.36 2.98
N LYS A 153 11.01 -21.53 2.37
CA LYS A 153 11.45 -21.82 1.00
C LYS A 153 10.92 -20.77 0.02
N ASN A 154 11.77 -20.25 -0.85
CA ASN A 154 11.52 -19.18 -1.82
C ASN A 154 11.35 -17.77 -1.21
N CYS A 155 11.61 -17.62 0.09
CA CYS A 155 11.58 -16.34 0.80
C CYS A 155 12.99 -15.93 1.26
N ASP A 156 14.04 -16.47 0.59
CA ASP A 156 15.44 -16.16 0.89
C ASP A 156 15.68 -14.64 0.92
N ILE A 157 16.50 -14.20 1.86
CA ILE A 157 16.89 -12.80 1.99
C ILE A 157 18.23 -12.59 1.30
N TYR A 158 18.26 -11.60 0.42
CA TYR A 158 19.43 -11.22 -0.35
C TYR A 158 19.98 -9.87 0.10
N ARG A 159 21.29 -9.66 -0.07
CA ARG A 159 21.95 -8.35 0.03
C ARG A 159 22.76 -8.12 -1.23
N ASP A 160 22.45 -7.04 -1.95
CA ASP A 160 23.14 -6.60 -3.16
C ASP A 160 23.34 -7.75 -4.20
N GLY A 161 22.29 -8.59 -4.34
CA GLY A 161 22.27 -9.75 -5.24
C GLY A 161 22.83 -11.05 -4.66
N GLU A 162 23.51 -11.00 -3.51
CA GLU A 162 24.07 -12.18 -2.84
C GLU A 162 23.12 -12.73 -1.78
N LEU A 163 23.09 -14.05 -1.60
CA LEU A 163 22.30 -14.72 -0.60
C LEU A 163 22.82 -14.40 0.81
N LEU A 164 22.02 -13.68 1.60
CA LEU A 164 22.37 -13.29 2.97
C LEU A 164 21.83 -14.30 4.00
N ILE A 165 20.52 -14.58 3.97
CA ILE A 165 19.87 -15.53 4.88
C ILE A 165 19.06 -16.52 4.05
N PRO A 166 19.52 -17.77 3.94
CA PRO A 166 18.78 -18.83 3.24
C PRO A 166 17.57 -19.31 4.04
N ALA A 167 16.69 -20.03 3.38
CA ALA A 167 15.54 -20.67 4.01
C ALA A 167 15.94 -21.52 5.22
N GLN A 168 15.41 -21.18 6.40
CA GLN A 168 15.69 -21.85 7.66
C GLN A 168 14.63 -21.54 8.73
N GLU A 169 14.44 -22.46 9.67
CA GLU A 169 13.45 -22.35 10.75
C GLU A 169 13.85 -21.34 11.85
N ASN A 170 15.14 -21.16 12.08
CA ASN A 170 15.68 -20.26 13.12
C ASN A 170 16.72 -19.31 12.51
N PRO A 171 16.30 -18.32 11.71
CA PRO A 171 17.23 -17.35 11.15
C PRO A 171 17.80 -16.47 12.24
N VAL A 172 19.04 -16.03 12.03
CA VAL A 172 19.72 -15.11 12.95
C VAL A 172 19.76 -13.73 12.31
N ASN A 173 19.36 -12.71 13.08
CA ASN A 173 19.53 -11.33 12.68
C ASN A 173 21.00 -10.92 12.85
N PRO A 174 21.75 -10.59 11.79
CA PRO A 174 23.17 -10.23 11.90
C PRO A 174 23.43 -8.98 12.77
N TYR A 175 22.44 -8.10 12.90
CA TYR A 175 22.55 -6.87 13.70
C TYR A 175 22.27 -7.12 15.19
N HIS A 176 21.46 -8.13 15.51
CA HIS A 176 21.05 -8.48 16.88
C HIS A 176 20.98 -10.00 17.06
N PRO A 177 22.12 -10.70 17.09
CA PRO A 177 22.16 -12.17 17.13
C PRO A 177 21.55 -12.78 18.40
N ASP A 178 21.43 -11.98 19.47
CA ASP A 178 20.85 -12.42 20.74
C ASP A 178 19.33 -12.24 20.82
N ARG A 179 18.71 -11.69 19.79
CA ARG A 179 17.25 -11.51 19.71
C ARG A 179 16.63 -12.52 18.77
N GLU A 180 15.40 -12.94 19.09
CA GLU A 180 14.60 -13.73 18.17
C GLU A 180 14.41 -12.95 16.87
N PHE A 181 14.58 -13.62 15.72
CA PHE A 181 14.43 -13.00 14.41
C PHE A 181 12.96 -12.62 14.18
N TYR A 182 12.73 -11.38 13.74
CA TYR A 182 11.44 -10.90 13.29
C TYR A 182 11.65 -9.95 12.11
N THR A 183 11.01 -10.24 10.96
CA THR A 183 11.33 -9.54 9.70
C THR A 183 11.12 -8.03 9.76
N THR A 184 10.09 -7.54 10.48
CA THR A 184 9.85 -6.09 10.62
C THR A 184 11.02 -5.40 11.34
N ASP A 185 11.53 -6.01 12.41
CA ASP A 185 12.70 -5.52 13.13
C ASP A 185 13.96 -5.62 12.28
N PHE A 186 14.17 -6.75 11.61
CA PHE A 186 15.34 -6.96 10.75
C PHE A 186 15.42 -5.93 9.62
N PHE A 187 14.34 -5.68 8.89
CA PHE A 187 14.35 -4.67 7.82
C PHE A 187 14.54 -3.25 8.36
N THR A 188 14.10 -2.99 9.59
CA THR A 188 14.40 -1.73 10.25
C THR A 188 15.88 -1.63 10.64
N ASP A 189 16.49 -2.69 11.16
CA ASP A 189 17.92 -2.72 11.49
C ASP A 189 18.77 -2.44 10.24
N VAL A 190 18.39 -3.02 9.09
CA VAL A 190 19.01 -2.71 7.79
C VAL A 190 18.81 -1.23 7.41
N ALA A 191 17.61 -0.68 7.61
CA ALA A 191 17.32 0.72 7.31
C ALA A 191 18.18 1.68 8.17
N LEU A 192 18.40 1.33 9.46
CA LEU A 192 19.26 2.10 10.35
C LEU A 192 20.73 2.06 9.90
N ASP A 193 21.23 0.89 9.48
CA ASP A 193 22.57 0.74 8.91
C ASP A 193 22.71 1.59 7.64
N TYR A 194 21.72 1.58 6.75
CA TYR A 194 21.72 2.40 5.53
C TYR A 194 21.68 3.92 5.81
N ILE A 195 20.94 4.37 6.82
CA ILE A 195 20.97 5.78 7.28
C ILE A 195 22.38 6.14 7.76
N ASP A 196 23.03 5.26 8.53
CA ASP A 196 24.38 5.50 9.03
C ASP A 196 25.39 5.59 7.90
N GLN A 197 25.30 4.70 6.89
CA GLN A 197 26.17 4.73 5.71
C GLN A 197 25.94 6.01 4.89
N ALA A 198 24.66 6.35 4.61
CA ALA A 198 24.31 7.52 3.81
C ALA A 198 24.77 8.82 4.47
N THR A 199 24.61 8.96 5.76
CA THR A 199 25.01 10.15 6.52
C THR A 199 26.54 10.27 6.71
N GLY A 200 27.29 9.21 6.43
CA GLY A 200 28.75 9.24 6.27
C GLY A 200 29.24 10.04 5.05
N GLN A 201 28.36 10.35 4.09
CA GLN A 201 28.62 11.17 2.90
C GLN A 201 27.63 12.36 2.83
N PRO A 202 27.74 13.35 3.73
CA PRO A 202 26.72 14.38 3.95
C PRO A 202 26.55 15.35 2.78
N GLU A 203 27.44 15.34 1.80
CA GLU A 203 27.35 16.14 0.57
C GLU A 203 26.36 15.56 -0.45
N LYS A 204 25.97 14.29 -0.30
CA LYS A 204 25.01 13.61 -1.19
C LYS A 204 23.70 13.39 -0.45
N PRO A 205 22.56 13.76 -1.04
CA PRO A 205 21.28 13.33 -0.51
C PRO A 205 21.08 11.82 -0.71
N PHE A 206 20.18 11.23 0.06
CA PHE A 206 19.85 9.81 -0.09
C PHE A 206 18.35 9.57 -0.29
N LEU A 207 18.04 8.48 -0.97
CA LEU A 207 16.75 7.83 -1.05
C LEU A 207 16.83 6.52 -0.26
N LEU A 208 15.96 6.34 0.71
CA LEU A 208 15.76 5.09 1.44
C LEU A 208 14.32 4.61 1.28
N HIS A 209 14.12 3.47 0.62
CA HIS A 209 12.81 2.83 0.45
C HIS A 209 12.69 1.62 1.37
N VAL A 210 11.88 1.74 2.43
CA VAL A 210 11.63 0.69 3.42
C VAL A 210 10.29 0.03 3.10
N CYS A 211 10.34 -1.19 2.59
CA CYS A 211 9.20 -1.97 2.15
C CYS A 211 8.85 -3.04 3.17
N TYR A 212 8.08 -2.67 4.18
CA TYR A 212 7.63 -3.62 5.18
C TYR A 212 6.69 -4.68 4.59
N ASN A 213 6.72 -5.89 5.17
CA ASN A 213 5.70 -6.91 4.96
C ASN A 213 4.50 -6.71 5.89
N ALA A 214 4.70 -6.00 7.00
CA ALA A 214 3.67 -5.73 7.98
C ALA A 214 2.62 -4.73 7.43
N PRO A 215 1.33 -4.95 7.75
CA PRO A 215 0.72 -6.06 8.48
C PRO A 215 0.12 -7.19 7.62
N HIS A 216 0.70 -7.50 6.44
CA HIS A 216 0.25 -8.61 5.58
C HIS A 216 0.19 -9.93 6.37
N PHE A 217 -0.76 -10.81 6.04
CA PHE A 217 -0.74 -12.16 6.61
C PHE A 217 0.50 -12.97 6.16
N PRO A 218 0.93 -14.01 6.93
CA PRO A 218 0.31 -14.58 8.11
C PRO A 218 0.30 -13.62 9.30
N LEU A 219 -0.73 -13.72 10.15
CA LEU A 219 -0.82 -12.93 11.37
C LEU A 219 0.18 -13.50 12.39
N GLU A 220 1.30 -12.83 12.52
CA GLU A 220 2.39 -13.18 13.43
C GLU A 220 2.95 -11.89 14.05
N ALA A 221 2.98 -11.80 15.36
CA ALA A 221 3.51 -10.64 16.10
C ALA A 221 4.12 -11.06 17.44
N PRO A 222 4.90 -10.19 18.10
CA PRO A 222 5.39 -10.41 19.46
C PRO A 222 4.24 -10.65 20.45
N ASP A 223 4.41 -11.62 21.34
CA ASP A 223 3.35 -12.10 22.26
C ASP A 223 2.85 -10.98 23.19
N ASP A 224 3.75 -10.13 23.69
CA ASP A 224 3.43 -9.00 24.56
C ASP A 224 2.53 -7.96 23.85
N LEU A 225 2.80 -7.71 22.57
CA LEU A 225 1.96 -6.83 21.77
C LEU A 225 0.59 -7.47 21.47
N ILE A 226 0.52 -8.77 21.22
CA ILE A 226 -0.77 -9.46 21.05
C ILE A 226 -1.60 -9.34 22.32
N GLU A 227 -1.03 -9.62 23.49
CA GLU A 227 -1.74 -9.53 24.77
C GLU A 227 -2.22 -8.09 25.09
N LYS A 228 -1.50 -7.07 24.64
CA LYS A 228 -1.93 -5.65 24.72
C LYS A 228 -3.27 -5.40 24.06
N TYR A 229 -3.57 -6.09 22.96
CA TYR A 229 -4.79 -5.88 22.16
C TYR A 229 -5.89 -6.89 22.39
N ARG A 230 -5.63 -7.96 23.10
CA ARG A 230 -6.63 -8.98 23.43
C ARG A 230 -7.84 -8.43 24.17
N GLY A 231 -9.02 -8.87 23.75
CA GLY A 231 -10.31 -8.45 24.33
C GLY A 231 -10.81 -7.10 23.86
N ARG A 232 -9.98 -6.29 23.18
CA ARG A 232 -10.38 -4.96 22.70
C ARG A 232 -11.45 -5.02 21.61
N TYR A 233 -11.54 -6.13 20.89
CA TYR A 233 -12.40 -6.31 19.71
C TYR A 233 -13.66 -7.13 19.98
N MET A 234 -13.90 -7.54 21.22
CA MET A 234 -15.07 -8.33 21.63
C MET A 234 -16.42 -7.60 21.46
N ARG A 235 -16.40 -6.28 21.24
CA ARG A 235 -17.58 -5.48 20.89
C ARG A 235 -18.00 -5.63 19.43
N GLY A 236 -17.16 -6.25 18.61
CA GLY A 236 -17.42 -6.58 17.21
C GLY A 236 -17.30 -5.45 16.22
N TRP A 237 -17.17 -5.84 14.95
CA TRP A 237 -16.95 -4.91 13.85
C TRP A 237 -18.10 -3.94 13.60
N ASP A 238 -19.35 -4.32 13.87
CA ASP A 238 -20.50 -3.47 13.58
C ASP A 238 -20.54 -2.23 14.46
N GLU A 239 -20.27 -2.40 15.75
CA GLU A 239 -20.20 -1.30 16.71
C GLU A 239 -18.92 -0.48 16.52
N LEU A 240 -17.78 -1.15 16.43
CA LEU A 240 -16.48 -0.51 16.29
C LEU A 240 -16.37 0.33 15.00
N ARG A 241 -17.01 -0.09 13.88
CA ARG A 241 -17.08 0.72 12.64
C ARG A 241 -17.83 2.04 12.84
N LYS A 242 -18.93 2.03 13.57
CA LYS A 242 -19.71 3.25 13.87
C LYS A 242 -18.88 4.24 14.68
N GLU A 243 -18.17 3.75 15.68
CA GLU A 243 -17.28 4.58 16.49
C GLU A 243 -16.10 5.13 15.67
N LYS A 244 -15.48 4.29 14.87
CA LYS A 244 -14.39 4.69 13.98
C LYS A 244 -14.84 5.80 13.03
N LEU A 245 -15.99 5.66 12.36
CA LEU A 245 -16.56 6.71 11.52
C LEU A 245 -16.81 8.01 12.30
N THR A 246 -17.30 7.91 13.54
CA THR A 246 -17.54 9.07 14.40
C THR A 246 -16.23 9.80 14.71
N ARG A 247 -15.16 9.07 15.03
CA ARG A 247 -13.82 9.66 15.22
C ARG A 247 -13.31 10.33 13.96
N MET A 248 -13.41 9.67 12.80
CA MET A 248 -12.96 10.21 11.50
C MET A 248 -13.68 11.51 11.14
N LYS A 249 -14.99 11.60 11.39
CA LYS A 249 -15.77 12.84 11.20
C LYS A 249 -15.27 13.95 12.11
N LYS A 250 -15.05 13.65 13.38
CA LYS A 250 -14.52 14.61 14.37
C LYS A 250 -13.13 15.13 13.99
N MET A 251 -12.31 14.28 13.39
CA MET A 251 -10.96 14.63 12.91
C MET A 251 -10.97 15.38 11.56
N GLY A 252 -12.11 15.51 10.88
CA GLY A 252 -12.20 16.15 9.56
C GLY A 252 -11.64 15.30 8.41
N LEU A 253 -11.45 14.01 8.61
CA LEU A 253 -10.93 13.10 7.59
C LEU A 253 -11.97 12.72 6.54
N VAL A 254 -13.23 12.75 6.93
CA VAL A 254 -14.38 12.47 6.07
C VAL A 254 -15.52 13.46 6.35
N SER A 255 -16.38 13.66 5.36
CA SER A 255 -17.55 14.53 5.48
C SER A 255 -18.49 14.05 6.59
N ASN A 256 -19.17 14.99 7.26
CA ASN A 256 -20.25 14.67 8.22
C ASN A 256 -21.41 13.90 7.58
N LYS A 257 -21.62 14.04 6.27
CA LYS A 257 -22.62 13.32 5.50
C LYS A 257 -22.26 11.84 5.26
N GLN A 258 -20.96 11.48 5.41
CA GLN A 258 -20.46 10.14 5.12
C GLN A 258 -21.24 9.08 5.91
N LYS A 259 -21.70 8.05 5.20
CA LYS A 259 -22.43 6.90 5.76
C LYS A 259 -21.54 5.66 5.73
N LEU A 260 -21.84 4.67 6.56
CA LEU A 260 -21.26 3.34 6.42
C LEU A 260 -22.00 2.60 5.31
N PRO A 261 -21.28 1.96 4.37
CA PRO A 261 -21.92 1.11 3.40
C PRO A 261 -22.53 -0.11 4.11
N ARG A 262 -23.61 -0.63 3.53
CA ARG A 262 -24.11 -1.95 3.90
C ARG A 262 -23.01 -2.95 3.63
N VAL A 263 -22.65 -3.73 4.62
CA VAL A 263 -21.56 -4.70 4.47
C VAL A 263 -22.14 -5.93 3.80
N ASN A 264 -21.66 -6.18 2.61
CA ASN A 264 -21.99 -7.38 1.87
C ASN A 264 -20.74 -8.24 1.78
N SER A 265 -20.80 -9.47 2.22
CA SER A 265 -19.83 -10.50 1.90
C SER A 265 -20.38 -11.42 0.83
N ASN A 266 -19.48 -12.06 0.20
CA ASN A 266 -19.77 -12.87 -0.94
C ASN A 266 -19.21 -14.24 -0.87
N VAL A 267 -19.03 -14.83 0.26
CA VAL A 267 -18.34 -16.11 0.32
C VAL A 267 -19.22 -17.17 0.88
N SER A 268 -19.61 -18.10 -0.01
CA SER A 268 -19.96 -19.44 0.38
C SER A 268 -18.71 -20.15 0.89
N MET A 269 -18.71 -20.58 2.14
CA MET A 269 -17.57 -21.16 2.87
C MET A 269 -17.16 -22.57 2.39
N GLN A 270 -17.54 -23.04 1.20
CA GLN A 270 -17.56 -24.47 0.94
C GLN A 270 -16.57 -25.03 -0.10
N THR A 271 -15.72 -24.23 -0.76
CA THR A 271 -14.78 -24.81 -1.74
C THR A 271 -13.42 -24.12 -1.83
N PRO A 272 -12.30 -24.88 -1.98
CA PRO A 272 -10.93 -24.36 -2.13
C PRO A 272 -10.64 -23.58 -3.42
N ASP A 273 -11.41 -23.82 -4.49
CA ASP A 273 -11.32 -23.10 -5.78
C ASP A 273 -11.80 -21.64 -5.72
N LEU A 274 -12.06 -21.18 -4.52
CA LEU A 274 -12.80 -19.96 -4.22
C LEU A 274 -11.96 -18.71 -4.09
N LEU A 275 -10.65 -18.75 -4.22
CA LEU A 275 -9.85 -17.52 -4.22
C LEU A 275 -10.35 -16.51 -5.26
N PHE A 276 -10.97 -16.97 -6.33
CA PHE A 276 -11.48 -16.13 -7.42
C PHE A 276 -13.01 -16.09 -7.54
N LYS A 277 -13.74 -17.15 -7.21
CA LYS A 277 -15.22 -17.12 -7.20
C LYS A 277 -15.79 -16.32 -6.03
N ALA A 278 -15.09 -16.28 -4.92
CA ALA A 278 -15.44 -15.49 -3.73
C ALA A 278 -15.46 -13.98 -3.96
N LEU A 279 -14.92 -13.51 -5.07
CA LEU A 279 -14.81 -12.09 -5.40
C LEU A 279 -16.06 -11.51 -6.09
N ILE A 280 -17.02 -12.34 -6.46
CA ILE A 280 -18.09 -11.92 -7.39
C ILE A 280 -19.48 -11.80 -6.74
N ASP A 281 -19.77 -12.49 -5.65
CA ASP A 281 -21.13 -12.56 -5.07
C ASP A 281 -21.31 -11.80 -3.77
N SER A 282 -22.50 -11.29 -3.47
CA SER A 282 -22.77 -10.34 -2.40
C SER A 282 -23.72 -10.84 -1.31
N ASP A 283 -23.29 -11.79 -0.54
CA ASP A 283 -24.00 -12.12 0.70
C ASP A 283 -23.58 -11.15 1.81
N PRO A 284 -24.50 -10.72 2.69
CA PRO A 284 -24.12 -9.86 3.82
C PRO A 284 -23.13 -10.56 4.73
N LEU A 285 -22.11 -9.83 5.23
CA LEU A 285 -21.24 -10.32 6.28
C LEU A 285 -22.08 -10.64 7.52
N PRO A 286 -21.74 -11.68 8.28
CA PRO A 286 -22.49 -12.00 9.49
C PRO A 286 -22.41 -10.83 10.49
N GLU A 287 -23.52 -10.56 11.13
CA GLU A 287 -23.56 -9.63 12.26
C GLU A 287 -22.82 -10.25 13.45
N TRP A 288 -22.01 -9.47 14.14
CA TRP A 288 -21.19 -9.94 15.25
C TRP A 288 -21.98 -10.69 16.33
N ASP A 289 -23.16 -10.17 16.69
CA ASP A 289 -23.98 -10.75 17.76
C ASP A 289 -24.63 -12.09 17.40
N THR A 290 -24.61 -12.47 16.12
CA THR A 290 -25.09 -13.78 15.65
C THR A 290 -24.06 -14.89 15.82
N LEU A 291 -22.81 -14.55 16.15
CA LEU A 291 -21.72 -15.52 16.29
C LEU A 291 -21.69 -16.16 17.68
N HIS A 292 -21.24 -17.42 17.75
CA HIS A 292 -20.97 -18.05 19.03
C HIS A 292 -19.81 -17.35 19.76
N GLU A 293 -19.85 -17.32 21.08
CA GLU A 293 -18.83 -16.67 21.93
C GLU A 293 -17.41 -17.14 21.58
N ARG A 294 -17.23 -18.44 21.40
CA ARG A 294 -15.95 -19.03 21.00
C ARG A 294 -15.42 -18.48 19.66
N ASP A 295 -16.30 -18.25 18.70
CA ASP A 295 -15.92 -17.72 17.39
C ASP A 295 -15.58 -16.23 17.52
N ARG A 296 -16.30 -15.50 18.36
CA ARG A 296 -15.96 -14.09 18.70
C ARG A 296 -14.60 -13.97 19.38
N GLU A 297 -14.27 -14.88 20.31
CA GLU A 297 -12.95 -14.91 20.96
C GLU A 297 -11.80 -15.20 19.96
N GLU A 298 -12.01 -16.11 19.01
CA GLU A 298 -11.03 -16.38 17.96
C GLU A 298 -10.86 -15.19 17.02
N LEU A 299 -11.93 -14.51 16.65
CA LEU A 299 -11.91 -13.32 15.79
C LEU A 299 -11.28 -12.12 16.50
N ASP A 300 -11.55 -11.92 17.80
CA ASP A 300 -10.85 -10.93 18.63
C ASP A 300 -9.35 -11.19 18.62
N PHE A 301 -8.95 -12.45 18.82
CA PHE A 301 -7.54 -12.83 18.83
C PHE A 301 -6.84 -12.59 17.48
N ARG A 302 -7.49 -12.90 16.35
CA ARG A 302 -6.95 -12.61 15.01
C ARG A 302 -6.78 -11.10 14.80
N ARG A 303 -7.77 -10.32 15.22
CA ARG A 303 -7.67 -8.86 15.13
C ARG A 303 -6.60 -8.30 16.07
N ALA A 304 -6.44 -8.87 17.26
CA ALA A 304 -5.37 -8.49 18.18
C ALA A 304 -3.98 -8.74 17.59
N MET A 305 -3.77 -9.87 16.89
CA MET A 305 -2.51 -10.15 16.18
C MET A 305 -2.23 -9.14 15.06
N TYR A 306 -3.25 -8.79 14.27
CA TYR A 306 -3.10 -7.76 13.25
C TYR A 306 -2.76 -6.40 13.86
N ALA A 307 -3.44 -6.01 14.92
CA ALA A 307 -3.16 -4.77 15.63
C ALA A 307 -1.74 -4.74 16.21
N ALA A 308 -1.27 -5.86 16.74
CA ALA A 308 0.09 -6.02 17.22
C ALA A 308 1.15 -5.89 16.09
N GLN A 309 0.87 -6.39 14.88
CA GLN A 309 1.74 -6.16 13.72
C GLN A 309 1.82 -4.67 13.34
N VAL A 310 0.68 -3.95 13.39
CA VAL A 310 0.65 -2.50 13.11
C VAL A 310 1.37 -1.70 14.19
N ASP A 311 1.19 -2.04 15.46
CA ASP A 311 1.91 -1.41 16.59
C ASP A 311 3.42 -1.64 16.47
N CYS A 312 3.84 -2.89 16.18
CA CYS A 312 5.25 -3.20 15.94
C CYS A 312 5.82 -2.39 14.76
N LEU A 313 5.06 -2.25 13.68
CA LEU A 313 5.44 -1.39 12.55
C LEU A 313 5.64 0.07 12.99
N ASP A 314 4.72 0.63 13.77
CA ASP A 314 4.82 1.99 14.30
C ASP A 314 6.07 2.19 15.18
N GLN A 315 6.36 1.23 16.07
CA GLN A 315 7.57 1.27 16.88
C GLN A 315 8.85 1.29 16.02
N ASN A 316 8.85 0.53 14.93
CA ASN A 316 9.96 0.49 13.99
C ASN A 316 10.09 1.78 13.16
N VAL A 317 8.97 2.40 12.79
CA VAL A 317 8.97 3.77 12.23
C VAL A 317 9.60 4.76 13.22
N GLY A 318 9.26 4.66 14.50
CA GLY A 318 9.87 5.47 15.57
C GLY A 318 11.38 5.33 15.66
N ARG A 319 11.92 4.11 15.48
CA ARG A 319 13.37 3.85 15.45
C ARG A 319 14.05 4.56 14.27
N ILE A 320 13.44 4.55 13.07
CA ILE A 320 13.96 5.24 11.89
C ILE A 320 13.98 6.76 12.13
N VAL A 321 12.85 7.33 12.57
CA VAL A 321 12.76 8.78 12.86
C VAL A 321 13.83 9.20 13.89
N LYS A 322 13.96 8.45 14.98
CA LYS A 322 14.97 8.71 15.99
C LYS A 322 16.40 8.66 15.43
N ARG A 323 16.70 7.71 14.53
CA ARG A 323 18.03 7.64 13.89
C ARG A 323 18.29 8.86 13.00
N LEU A 324 17.31 9.35 12.25
CA LEU A 324 17.44 10.58 11.47
C LEU A 324 17.66 11.82 12.34
N GLU A 325 17.00 11.88 13.52
CA GLU A 325 17.24 12.91 14.54
C GLU A 325 18.68 12.82 15.09
N GLU A 326 19.13 11.64 15.50
CA GLU A 326 20.47 11.40 16.02
C GLU A 326 21.58 11.75 15.03
N ARG A 327 21.32 11.57 13.72
CA ARG A 327 22.24 11.94 12.64
C ARG A 327 22.12 13.42 12.23
N GLY A 328 21.18 14.18 12.81
CA GLY A 328 20.98 15.60 12.52
C GLY A 328 20.49 15.89 11.11
N VAL A 329 19.77 14.94 10.48
CA VAL A 329 19.30 15.07 9.09
C VAL A 329 17.78 15.11 8.96
N LEU A 330 17.02 14.92 10.06
CA LEU A 330 15.55 14.84 10.03
C LEU A 330 14.93 16.10 9.41
N ASP A 331 15.43 17.30 9.73
CA ASP A 331 14.83 18.56 9.27
C ASP A 331 14.83 18.68 7.75
N ASN A 332 15.89 18.19 7.08
CA ASN A 332 15.95 18.13 5.61
C ASN A 332 15.69 16.71 5.06
N THR A 333 14.79 15.98 5.67
CA THR A 333 14.35 14.65 5.20
C THR A 333 12.84 14.63 4.98
N LEU A 334 12.42 14.37 3.75
CA LEU A 334 11.02 14.05 3.44
C LEU A 334 10.75 12.59 3.81
N ILE A 335 9.89 12.38 4.79
CA ILE A 335 9.38 11.05 5.16
C ILE A 335 7.97 10.92 4.60
N MET A 336 7.71 9.88 3.82
CA MET A 336 6.37 9.51 3.34
C MET A 336 5.99 8.14 3.88
N PHE A 337 4.76 8.02 4.43
CA PHE A 337 4.20 6.75 4.89
C PHE A 337 2.86 6.49 4.21
N PHE A 338 2.68 5.29 3.64
CA PHE A 338 1.43 4.85 3.00
C PHE A 338 1.41 3.33 2.78
N SER A 339 0.24 2.79 2.37
CA SER A 339 0.02 1.36 2.09
C SER A 339 -0.10 1.08 0.60
N ASP A 340 0.25 -0.14 0.19
CA ASP A 340 0.21 -0.60 -1.20
C ASP A 340 -1.21 -0.95 -1.70
N ASN A 341 -2.10 -1.32 -0.82
CA ASN A 341 -3.53 -1.56 -1.08
C ASN A 341 -4.33 -1.41 0.21
N GLY A 342 -5.64 -1.53 0.09
CA GLY A 342 -6.48 -1.66 1.28
C GLY A 342 -6.22 -2.95 2.04
N CYS A 343 -6.69 -3.03 3.29
CA CYS A 343 -6.53 -4.21 4.12
C CYS A 343 -7.03 -5.47 3.42
N SER A 344 -6.35 -6.60 3.64
CA SER A 344 -6.67 -7.87 3.00
C SER A 344 -7.87 -8.55 3.62
N GLY A 345 -8.88 -8.84 2.78
CA GLY A 345 -9.99 -9.73 3.09
C GLY A 345 -9.82 -11.13 2.52
N GLU A 346 -8.60 -11.47 2.08
CA GLU A 346 -8.33 -12.75 1.42
C GLU A 346 -8.60 -13.94 2.36
N LEU A 347 -9.02 -15.04 1.72
CA LEU A 347 -9.17 -16.37 2.29
C LEU A 347 -10.37 -16.54 3.24
N GLY A 348 -11.45 -15.86 2.92
CA GLY A 348 -12.78 -16.12 3.47
C GLY A 348 -13.27 -15.11 4.51
N VAL A 349 -14.53 -15.29 4.89
CA VAL A 349 -15.25 -14.36 5.79
C VAL A 349 -14.50 -14.14 7.09
N PHE A 350 -14.00 -15.21 7.70
CA PHE A 350 -13.27 -15.20 8.98
C PHE A 350 -11.77 -15.43 8.83
N GLY A 351 -11.27 -15.47 7.59
CA GLY A 351 -9.85 -15.64 7.28
C GLY A 351 -9.39 -17.07 7.15
N MET A 352 -8.13 -17.20 6.69
CA MET A 352 -7.50 -18.50 6.39
C MET A 352 -7.47 -19.42 7.60
N ASN A 353 -7.63 -20.71 7.31
CA ASN A 353 -7.51 -21.79 8.29
C ASN A 353 -8.50 -21.70 9.47
N TRP A 354 -9.64 -21.03 9.28
CA TRP A 354 -10.67 -20.85 10.30
C TRP A 354 -11.02 -22.14 11.07
N HIS A 355 -11.16 -23.28 10.37
CA HIS A 355 -11.54 -24.54 10.98
C HIS A 355 -10.39 -25.39 11.55
N LYS A 356 -9.14 -25.05 11.23
CA LYS A 356 -7.96 -25.87 11.58
C LYS A 356 -7.25 -25.38 12.83
N HIS A 357 -7.38 -24.10 13.16
CA HIS A 357 -6.54 -23.44 14.13
C HIS A 357 -7.33 -22.90 15.30
N LYS A 358 -6.96 -23.32 16.49
CA LYS A 358 -7.56 -22.88 17.74
C LYS A 358 -6.55 -22.02 18.51
N ARG A 359 -7.04 -20.94 19.10
CA ARG A 359 -6.33 -19.97 19.93
C ARG A 359 -5.36 -20.59 20.95
N SER A 360 -5.75 -21.73 21.56
CA SER A 360 -4.93 -22.42 22.58
C SER A 360 -3.57 -22.89 22.09
N ASN A 361 -3.31 -22.88 20.78
CA ASN A 361 -2.12 -23.45 20.19
C ASN A 361 -1.24 -22.42 19.47
N TYR A 362 -1.49 -21.10 19.61
CA TYR A 362 -0.75 -20.08 18.87
C TYR A 362 0.77 -20.16 19.09
N THR A 363 1.22 -20.25 20.34
CA THR A 363 2.65 -20.32 20.65
C THR A 363 3.33 -21.58 20.10
N GLU A 364 2.60 -22.69 19.99
CA GLU A 364 3.10 -23.91 19.36
C GLU A 364 3.10 -23.78 17.84
N TRP A 365 2.15 -23.06 17.29
CA TRP A 365 1.88 -23.02 15.85
C TRP A 365 2.76 -22.05 15.13
N ARG A 366 3.08 -20.87 15.69
CA ARG A 366 4.06 -19.97 15.12
C ARG A 366 5.44 -20.61 14.96
N LYS A 367 5.71 -21.72 15.69
CA LYS A 367 6.93 -22.51 15.58
C LYS A 367 6.87 -23.60 14.52
N LYS A 368 5.69 -23.89 13.93
CA LYS A 368 5.53 -24.93 12.92
C LYS A 368 5.48 -24.31 11.52
N SER A 369 6.18 -24.92 10.57
CA SER A 369 6.04 -24.56 9.16
C SER A 369 4.59 -24.78 8.69
N GLY A 370 4.09 -23.87 7.85
CA GLY A 370 2.74 -23.93 7.31
C GLY A 370 1.65 -23.29 8.18
N TRP A 371 2.02 -22.57 9.24
CA TRP A 371 1.12 -21.63 9.87
C TRP A 371 0.80 -20.51 8.89
N SER A 372 -0.47 -20.31 8.59
CA SER A 372 -0.93 -19.17 7.81
C SER A 372 -2.37 -18.88 8.21
N ILE A 373 -2.58 -17.76 8.92
CA ILE A 373 -3.90 -17.25 9.24
C ILE A 373 -4.01 -15.80 8.79
N SER A 374 -5.24 -15.40 8.44
CA SER A 374 -5.58 -14.02 8.11
C SER A 374 -6.79 -13.57 8.94
N GLN A 375 -7.04 -12.26 8.96
CA GLN A 375 -8.17 -11.73 9.74
C GLN A 375 -9.52 -11.83 9.03
N GLY A 376 -9.53 -12.10 7.71
CA GLY A 376 -10.74 -12.27 6.92
C GLY A 376 -11.47 -10.98 6.54
N GLN A 377 -12.58 -11.15 5.81
CA GLN A 377 -13.32 -10.05 5.19
C GLN A 377 -13.98 -9.11 6.20
N CYS A 378 -14.46 -9.66 7.33
CA CYS A 378 -15.12 -8.85 8.36
C CYS A 378 -14.16 -7.80 8.94
N TRP A 379 -12.98 -8.21 9.35
CA TRP A 379 -11.98 -7.29 9.89
C TRP A 379 -11.33 -6.44 8.81
N ALA A 380 -11.16 -6.94 7.57
CA ALA A 380 -10.71 -6.11 6.46
C ALA A 380 -11.67 -4.95 6.17
N THR A 381 -12.98 -5.23 6.22
CA THR A 381 -14.02 -4.20 6.11
C THR A 381 -13.95 -3.17 7.24
N TYR A 382 -13.67 -3.62 8.48
CA TYR A 382 -13.43 -2.74 9.61
C TYR A 382 -12.19 -1.85 9.39
N SER A 383 -11.08 -2.42 8.95
CA SER A 383 -9.83 -1.74 8.66
C SER A 383 -9.97 -0.65 7.58
N ASN A 384 -10.83 -0.88 6.59
CA ASN A 384 -11.05 0.05 5.49
C ASN A 384 -12.20 1.04 5.73
N THR A 385 -12.73 1.11 6.95
CA THR A 385 -13.80 2.06 7.31
C THR A 385 -13.42 3.49 6.88
N PRO A 386 -14.33 4.27 6.25
CA PRO A 386 -15.76 3.98 6.02
C PRO A 386 -16.02 3.35 4.65
N PHE A 387 -15.01 2.95 3.93
CA PHE A 387 -15.08 2.59 2.53
C PHE A 387 -15.61 1.17 2.29
N ARG A 388 -16.13 0.96 1.08
CA ARG A 388 -16.65 -0.31 0.60
C ARG A 388 -15.52 -1.17 0.07
N LYS A 389 -15.57 -2.48 0.34
CA LYS A 389 -14.61 -3.48 -0.13
C LYS A 389 -13.20 -3.34 0.51
N TYR A 390 -12.22 -4.06 -0.05
CA TYR A 390 -10.88 -4.25 0.50
C TYR A 390 -9.92 -4.65 -0.65
N LYS A 391 -8.68 -4.99 -0.34
CA LYS A 391 -7.65 -5.47 -1.29
C LYS A 391 -8.24 -6.27 -2.45
N GLN A 392 -7.71 -6.12 -3.64
CA GLN A 392 -8.12 -6.67 -4.93
C GLN A 392 -9.27 -5.91 -5.62
N TYR A 393 -10.15 -5.26 -4.87
CA TYR A 393 -11.23 -4.46 -5.43
C TYR A 393 -10.77 -3.04 -5.77
N VAL A 394 -11.35 -2.48 -6.82
CA VAL A 394 -11.10 -1.08 -7.23
C VAL A 394 -12.15 -0.09 -6.69
N HIS A 395 -12.96 -0.55 -5.74
CA HIS A 395 -13.75 0.31 -4.85
C HIS A 395 -12.85 1.03 -3.85
N GLU A 396 -13.35 2.10 -3.24
CA GLU A 396 -12.54 2.96 -2.35
C GLU A 396 -11.79 2.17 -1.27
N GLY A 397 -12.40 1.14 -0.66
CA GLY A 397 -11.74 0.35 0.38
C GLY A 397 -10.56 -0.53 -0.10
N GLY A 398 -10.48 -0.80 -1.40
CA GLY A 398 -9.35 -1.52 -1.97
C GLY A 398 -8.22 -0.61 -2.46
N ILE A 399 -8.54 0.63 -2.84
CA ILE A 399 -7.59 1.54 -3.49
C ILE A 399 -7.21 2.77 -2.67
N ALA A 400 -7.95 3.15 -1.65
CA ALA A 400 -7.59 4.29 -0.80
C ALA A 400 -6.57 3.88 0.26
N SER A 401 -5.45 4.61 0.34
CA SER A 401 -4.42 4.43 1.36
C SER A 401 -4.38 5.63 2.31
N PRO A 402 -4.07 5.43 3.61
CA PRO A 402 -3.63 6.53 4.45
C PRO A 402 -2.30 7.05 3.88
N PHE A 403 -2.14 8.36 3.80
CA PHE A 403 -0.89 8.97 3.35
C PHE A 403 -0.47 10.10 4.28
N ILE A 404 0.78 10.01 4.75
CA ILE A 404 1.44 11.03 5.57
C ILE A 404 2.70 11.50 4.84
N ALA A 405 2.91 12.80 4.76
CA ALA A 405 4.19 13.40 4.39
C ALA A 405 4.68 14.31 5.53
N HIS A 406 5.90 14.08 5.96
CA HIS A 406 6.58 14.84 7.00
C HIS A 406 7.93 15.34 6.47
N TRP A 407 8.13 16.66 6.51
CA TRP A 407 9.40 17.29 6.11
C TRP A 407 9.47 18.67 6.76
N PRO A 408 10.16 18.81 7.89
CA PRO A 408 10.20 20.05 8.67
C PRO A 408 10.62 21.30 7.90
N GLU A 409 11.62 21.21 7.01
CA GLU A 409 12.09 22.33 6.20
C GLU A 409 11.22 22.60 4.97
N GLY A 410 10.48 21.59 4.44
CA GLY A 410 9.77 21.71 3.15
C GLY A 410 8.25 21.77 3.24
N ILE A 411 7.64 21.38 4.37
CA ILE A 411 6.20 21.39 4.61
C ILE A 411 5.85 22.44 5.67
N PRO A 412 5.40 23.64 5.28
CA PRO A 412 5.15 24.72 6.24
C PRO A 412 3.86 24.52 7.06
N GLN A 413 2.90 23.76 6.56
CA GLN A 413 1.59 23.55 7.17
C GLN A 413 1.60 22.27 8.02
N ARG A 414 1.90 22.39 9.31
CA ARG A 414 1.89 21.25 10.23
C ARG A 414 0.47 20.84 10.61
N GLY A 415 0.23 19.53 10.66
CA GLY A 415 -1.07 18.92 11.01
C GLY A 415 -2.16 19.13 9.95
N ALA A 416 -1.84 19.69 8.79
CA ALA A 416 -2.81 19.95 7.74
C ALA A 416 -3.40 18.67 7.14
N ILE A 417 -4.62 18.80 6.60
CA ILE A 417 -5.32 17.75 5.86
C ILE A 417 -5.58 18.26 4.44
N VAL A 418 -5.01 17.58 3.44
CA VAL A 418 -5.31 17.78 2.03
C VAL A 418 -6.41 16.81 1.62
N SER A 419 -7.60 17.34 1.38
CA SER A 419 -8.80 16.57 1.05
C SER A 419 -9.46 16.96 -0.28
N ASN A 420 -8.92 17.97 -0.96
CA ASN A 420 -9.50 18.58 -2.15
C ASN A 420 -8.89 18.08 -3.46
N GLN A 421 -7.86 17.23 -3.41
CA GLN A 421 -7.19 16.68 -4.60
C GLN A 421 -7.00 15.17 -4.46
N ALA A 422 -7.30 14.44 -5.53
CA ALA A 422 -6.97 13.02 -5.64
C ALA A 422 -5.54 12.83 -6.13
N PHE A 423 -4.76 12.03 -5.38
CA PHE A 423 -3.42 11.58 -5.75
C PHE A 423 -3.36 10.08 -5.90
N HIS A 424 -2.34 9.59 -6.59
CA HIS A 424 -2.12 8.18 -6.85
C HIS A 424 -0.63 7.84 -6.73
N LEU A 425 -0.26 6.58 -6.58
CA LEU A 425 1.14 6.12 -6.54
C LEU A 425 1.99 6.66 -7.70
N ILE A 426 1.37 6.86 -8.88
CA ILE A 426 2.04 7.44 -10.05
C ILE A 426 2.56 8.86 -9.84
N ASP A 427 2.07 9.57 -8.82
CA ASP A 427 2.41 10.96 -8.50
C ASP A 427 3.71 11.06 -7.69
N ILE A 428 4.17 9.96 -7.11
CA ILE A 428 5.43 9.93 -6.34
C ILE A 428 6.63 10.22 -7.25
N MET A 429 6.68 9.63 -8.44
CA MET A 429 7.79 9.85 -9.38
C MET A 429 7.97 11.33 -9.76
N PRO A 430 6.96 12.06 -10.27
CA PRO A 430 7.15 13.48 -10.60
C PRO A 430 7.39 14.35 -9.36
N THR A 431 6.87 13.97 -8.19
CA THR A 431 7.17 14.64 -6.92
C THR A 431 8.65 14.52 -6.56
N LEU A 432 9.21 13.32 -6.65
CA LEU A 432 10.63 13.07 -6.39
C LEU A 432 11.51 13.74 -7.43
N GLY A 433 11.12 13.73 -8.71
CA GLY A 433 11.83 14.41 -9.78
C GLY A 433 11.93 15.92 -9.53
N GLU A 434 10.82 16.58 -9.13
CA GLU A 434 10.82 18.00 -8.76
C GLU A 434 11.76 18.29 -7.58
N LEU A 435 11.71 17.47 -6.52
CA LEU A 435 12.56 17.65 -5.34
C LEU A 435 14.04 17.38 -5.60
N ALA A 436 14.35 16.50 -6.54
CA ALA A 436 15.70 16.19 -6.94
C ALA A 436 16.27 17.14 -8.02
N ASP A 437 15.47 18.10 -8.49
CA ASP A 437 15.80 18.99 -9.61
C ASP A 437 16.19 18.20 -10.87
N THR A 438 15.40 17.15 -11.17
CA THR A 438 15.59 16.29 -12.35
C THR A 438 14.28 16.09 -13.11
N THR A 439 14.40 15.65 -14.36
CA THR A 439 13.24 15.39 -15.23
C THR A 439 13.08 13.89 -15.48
N TYR A 440 11.84 13.45 -15.57
CA TYR A 440 11.54 12.08 -15.99
C TYR A 440 12.07 11.87 -17.43
N PRO A 441 12.89 10.85 -17.69
CA PRO A 441 13.54 10.69 -18.99
C PRO A 441 12.56 10.20 -20.07
N LYS A 442 12.77 10.63 -21.32
CA LYS A 442 12.08 10.07 -22.49
C LYS A 442 12.83 8.88 -23.08
N GLU A 443 14.12 8.79 -22.81
CA GLU A 443 15.00 7.72 -23.20
C GLU A 443 15.95 7.42 -22.04
N TYR A 444 16.18 6.15 -21.76
CA TYR A 444 17.08 5.70 -20.70
C TYR A 444 17.89 4.49 -21.17
N GLN A 445 19.23 4.60 -21.19
CA GLN A 445 20.14 3.55 -21.64
C GLN A 445 19.76 2.97 -23.01
N GLY A 446 19.37 3.85 -23.97
CA GLY A 446 18.97 3.46 -25.32
C GLY A 446 17.56 2.86 -25.45
N ARG A 447 16.74 2.90 -24.39
CA ARG A 447 15.34 2.44 -24.37
C ARG A 447 14.40 3.63 -24.36
N GLU A 448 13.34 3.59 -25.16
CA GLU A 448 12.26 4.57 -25.11
C GLU A 448 11.43 4.35 -23.84
N ILE A 449 11.19 5.41 -23.08
CA ILE A 449 10.47 5.36 -21.80
C ILE A 449 9.06 5.93 -21.97
N ALA A 450 8.07 5.18 -21.50
CA ALA A 450 6.68 5.60 -21.51
C ALA A 450 6.48 6.90 -20.69
N PRO A 451 5.69 7.86 -21.18
CA PRO A 451 5.49 9.13 -20.48
C PRO A 451 4.78 8.92 -19.13
N ASN A 452 5.29 9.59 -18.10
CA ASN A 452 4.69 9.57 -16.77
C ASN A 452 3.36 10.35 -16.75
N PRO A 453 2.22 9.74 -16.31
CA PRO A 453 0.93 10.40 -16.23
C PRO A 453 0.67 11.13 -14.90
N GLY A 454 1.61 11.06 -13.96
CA GLY A 454 1.50 11.63 -12.62
C GLY A 454 1.66 13.15 -12.58
N ILE A 455 1.29 13.73 -11.44
CA ILE A 455 1.49 15.15 -11.12
C ILE A 455 2.30 15.28 -9.83
N SER A 456 3.04 16.37 -9.66
CA SER A 456 3.76 16.62 -8.40
C SER A 456 2.79 16.97 -7.26
N MET A 457 3.06 16.42 -6.07
CA MET A 457 2.34 16.69 -4.83
C MET A 457 2.88 17.95 -4.11
N THR A 458 4.09 18.41 -4.47
CA THR A 458 4.80 19.52 -3.79
C THR A 458 3.97 20.79 -3.65
N PRO A 459 3.26 21.30 -4.68
CA PRO A 459 2.49 22.51 -4.55
C PRO A 459 1.34 22.42 -3.53
N TYR A 460 0.82 21.20 -3.31
CA TYR A 460 -0.34 20.97 -2.44
C TYR A 460 0.04 20.98 -0.96
N TRP A 461 1.12 20.31 -0.58
CA TRP A 461 1.58 20.36 0.82
C TRP A 461 2.25 21.69 1.20
N GLN A 462 2.63 22.49 0.21
CA GLN A 462 3.09 23.86 0.41
C GLN A 462 1.94 24.88 0.52
N GLY A 463 0.68 24.43 0.34
CA GLY A 463 -0.50 25.31 0.36
C GLY A 463 -0.57 26.30 -0.81
N LYS A 464 0.13 26.05 -1.91
CA LYS A 464 0.22 26.95 -3.08
C LYS A 464 -0.90 26.75 -4.09
N VAL A 465 -1.71 25.70 -3.97
CA VAL A 465 -2.79 25.38 -4.91
C VAL A 465 -4.13 25.75 -4.30
N ALA A 466 -4.80 26.75 -4.88
CA ALA A 466 -6.14 27.17 -4.45
C ALA A 466 -7.26 26.27 -5.00
N TYR A 467 -7.08 25.72 -6.19
CA TYR A 467 -8.07 24.88 -6.86
C TYR A 467 -7.47 23.54 -7.27
N PRO A 468 -8.21 22.42 -7.07
CA PRO A 468 -7.74 21.11 -7.46
C PRO A 468 -7.65 20.99 -8.98
N GLU A 469 -6.67 20.25 -9.45
CA GLU A 469 -6.53 19.93 -10.86
C GLU A 469 -7.59 18.88 -11.26
N ARG A 470 -8.34 19.17 -12.34
CA ARG A 470 -9.29 18.21 -12.87
C ARG A 470 -8.53 17.15 -13.66
N ARG A 471 -8.28 16.01 -13.02
CA ARG A 471 -7.58 14.88 -13.64
C ARG A 471 -8.45 13.65 -13.74
N VAL A 472 -8.02 12.72 -14.58
CA VAL A 472 -8.64 11.40 -14.73
C VAL A 472 -7.67 10.36 -14.18
N LEU A 473 -8.19 9.48 -13.33
CA LEU A 473 -7.46 8.33 -12.78
C LEU A 473 -8.15 7.03 -13.20
N TYR A 474 -7.37 6.00 -13.45
CA TYR A 474 -7.85 4.73 -13.97
C TYR A 474 -7.36 3.57 -13.11
N TRP A 475 -8.19 2.55 -12.99
CA TRP A 475 -7.86 1.29 -12.32
C TRP A 475 -8.36 0.11 -13.14
N GLN A 476 -7.58 -0.94 -13.14
CA GLN A 476 -7.99 -2.27 -13.54
C GLN A 476 -7.18 -3.29 -12.73
N HIS A 477 -7.88 -4.26 -12.14
CA HIS A 477 -7.26 -5.41 -11.50
C HIS A 477 -8.19 -6.61 -11.63
N MET A 478 -7.68 -7.73 -12.17
CA MET A 478 -8.49 -8.89 -12.53
C MET A 478 -9.58 -8.52 -13.55
N ASN A 479 -10.87 -8.62 -13.19
CA ASN A 479 -11.99 -8.13 -13.98
C ASN A 479 -12.64 -6.88 -13.37
N HIS A 480 -12.05 -6.30 -12.33
CA HIS A 480 -12.55 -5.08 -11.70
C HIS A 480 -11.97 -3.87 -12.41
N ALA A 481 -12.80 -2.90 -12.68
CA ALA A 481 -12.39 -1.68 -13.38
C ALA A 481 -12.99 -0.43 -12.73
N ALA A 482 -12.23 0.66 -12.75
CA ALA A 482 -12.74 1.96 -12.33
C ALA A 482 -12.07 3.11 -13.11
N ILE A 483 -12.81 4.19 -13.21
CA ILE A 483 -12.33 5.49 -13.66
C ILE A 483 -12.87 6.56 -12.74
N ARG A 484 -12.02 7.50 -12.35
CA ARG A 484 -12.42 8.70 -11.62
C ARG A 484 -12.10 9.94 -12.45
N GLU A 485 -13.08 10.82 -12.64
CA GLU A 485 -12.91 12.14 -13.27
C GLU A 485 -13.47 13.22 -12.33
N GLY A 486 -12.60 13.96 -11.67
CA GLY A 486 -12.99 14.89 -10.62
C GLY A 486 -13.68 14.16 -9.45
N ASN A 487 -14.96 14.50 -9.18
CA ASN A 487 -15.76 13.85 -8.13
C ASN A 487 -16.49 12.60 -8.60
N TRP A 488 -16.67 12.41 -9.89
CA TRP A 488 -17.35 11.25 -10.44
C TRP A 488 -16.43 10.02 -10.45
N LYS A 489 -16.94 8.91 -9.95
CA LYS A 489 -16.29 7.60 -10.08
C LYS A 489 -17.26 6.60 -10.69
N LEU A 490 -16.82 5.96 -11.75
CA LEU A 490 -17.50 4.83 -12.39
C LEU A 490 -16.71 3.57 -12.08
N VAL A 491 -17.34 2.54 -11.53
CA VAL A 491 -16.68 1.31 -11.07
C VAL A 491 -17.49 0.08 -11.45
N THR A 492 -16.83 -1.05 -11.70
CA THR A 492 -17.47 -2.35 -11.91
C THR A 492 -16.66 -3.48 -11.28
N LEU A 493 -17.36 -4.55 -10.91
CA LEU A 493 -16.77 -5.83 -10.52
C LEU A 493 -16.51 -6.75 -11.72
N ASN A 494 -17.04 -6.41 -12.90
CA ASN A 494 -16.82 -7.16 -14.12
C ASN A 494 -16.75 -6.24 -15.33
N ASP A 495 -15.54 -5.97 -15.81
CA ASP A 495 -15.28 -5.10 -16.97
C ASP A 495 -15.61 -5.73 -18.33
N ARG A 496 -15.92 -7.04 -18.35
CA ARG A 496 -16.27 -7.79 -19.57
C ARG A 496 -17.69 -7.55 -20.06
N THR A 497 -18.57 -7.12 -19.14
CA THR A 497 -19.98 -6.89 -19.42
C THR A 497 -20.36 -5.43 -19.20
N ASP A 498 -21.43 -4.99 -19.83
CA ASP A 498 -21.94 -3.63 -19.65
C ASP A 498 -22.91 -3.47 -18.48
N ASP A 499 -23.28 -4.56 -17.82
CA ASP A 499 -24.46 -4.63 -16.95
C ASP A 499 -24.22 -4.29 -15.50
N HIS A 500 -22.95 -4.21 -15.05
CA HIS A 500 -22.61 -4.14 -13.62
C HIS A 500 -21.80 -2.88 -13.24
N TRP A 501 -21.86 -1.83 -14.06
CA TRP A 501 -21.24 -0.57 -13.73
C TRP A 501 -22.07 0.22 -12.73
N GLU A 502 -21.39 0.84 -11.78
CA GLU A 502 -21.96 1.69 -10.74
C GLU A 502 -21.33 3.09 -10.84
N LEU A 503 -22.12 4.17 -10.70
CA LEU A 503 -21.64 5.55 -10.76
C LEU A 503 -21.88 6.25 -9.43
N TYR A 504 -20.84 6.93 -8.92
CA TYR A 504 -20.86 7.63 -7.63
C TYR A 504 -20.35 9.06 -7.73
N ASP A 505 -20.94 9.98 -6.95
CA ASP A 505 -20.37 11.30 -6.68
C ASP A 505 -19.60 11.24 -5.36
N LEU A 506 -18.27 11.17 -5.44
CA LEU A 506 -17.41 11.02 -4.28
C LEU A 506 -17.36 12.27 -3.38
N SER A 507 -17.88 13.42 -3.83
CA SER A 507 -18.00 14.60 -2.96
C SER A 507 -19.11 14.43 -1.91
N GLU A 508 -20.13 13.64 -2.22
CA GLU A 508 -21.27 13.35 -1.34
C GLU A 508 -21.19 11.95 -0.73
N ASP A 509 -20.75 10.97 -1.53
CA ASP A 509 -20.76 9.54 -1.16
C ASP A 509 -19.45 8.83 -1.54
N ARG A 510 -18.40 9.05 -0.76
CA ARG A 510 -17.14 8.35 -0.94
C ARG A 510 -17.17 6.89 -0.47
N SER A 511 -18.24 6.47 0.23
CA SER A 511 -18.46 5.06 0.63
C SER A 511 -19.12 4.21 -0.45
N GLU A 512 -19.49 4.79 -1.59
CA GLU A 512 -20.06 4.07 -2.73
C GLU A 512 -21.35 3.33 -2.35
N THR A 513 -22.30 4.06 -1.72
CA THR A 513 -23.55 3.50 -1.18
C THR A 513 -24.76 3.76 -2.07
N GLU A 514 -24.73 4.84 -2.86
CA GLU A 514 -25.87 5.31 -3.67
C GLU A 514 -25.47 5.36 -5.15
N ASN A 515 -25.87 4.31 -5.90
CA ASN A 515 -25.54 4.18 -7.31
C ASN A 515 -26.38 5.12 -8.18
N LEU A 516 -25.77 6.14 -8.76
CA LEU A 516 -26.38 7.20 -9.56
C LEU A 516 -26.41 6.90 -11.05
N ILE A 517 -26.08 5.70 -11.50
CA ILE A 517 -25.93 5.38 -12.95
C ILE A 517 -27.22 5.58 -13.73
N GLN A 518 -28.38 5.34 -13.11
CA GLN A 518 -29.69 5.53 -13.75
C GLN A 518 -30.05 7.02 -13.85
N GLU A 519 -29.57 7.86 -12.95
CA GLU A 519 -29.83 9.30 -12.93
C GLU A 519 -28.92 10.06 -13.90
N TYR A 520 -27.68 9.57 -14.08
CA TYR A 520 -26.65 10.22 -14.92
C TYR A 520 -26.06 9.27 -15.97
N PRO A 521 -26.87 8.62 -16.83
CA PRO A 521 -26.40 7.61 -17.78
C PRO A 521 -25.40 8.16 -18.79
N GLU A 522 -25.51 9.44 -19.17
CA GLU A 522 -24.58 10.08 -20.12
C GLU A 522 -23.19 10.29 -19.53
N ILE A 523 -23.09 10.59 -18.22
CA ILE A 523 -21.79 10.68 -17.52
C ILE A 523 -21.14 9.29 -17.52
N ALA A 524 -21.89 8.27 -17.11
CA ALA A 524 -21.40 6.89 -17.08
C ALA A 524 -20.92 6.42 -18.46
N ARG A 525 -21.69 6.70 -19.52
CA ARG A 525 -21.31 6.34 -20.91
C ARG A 525 -20.02 7.00 -21.36
N LYS A 526 -19.83 8.30 -21.09
CA LYS A 526 -18.60 9.03 -21.42
C LYS A 526 -17.39 8.49 -20.65
N MET A 527 -17.55 8.25 -19.37
CA MET A 527 -16.47 7.71 -18.51
C MET A 527 -16.09 6.29 -18.93
N LYS A 528 -17.07 5.43 -19.21
CA LYS A 528 -16.83 4.07 -19.73
C LYS A 528 -16.04 4.10 -21.05
N THR A 529 -16.38 5.01 -21.96
CA THR A 529 -15.64 5.18 -23.23
C THR A 529 -14.19 5.58 -22.97
N LYS A 530 -13.93 6.53 -22.07
CA LYS A 530 -12.57 6.94 -21.70
C LYS A 530 -11.78 5.79 -21.09
N TRP A 531 -12.39 5.02 -20.18
CA TRP A 531 -11.76 3.85 -19.58
C TRP A 531 -11.37 2.81 -20.63
N ARG A 532 -12.25 2.51 -21.59
CA ARG A 532 -11.98 1.54 -22.67
C ARG A 532 -10.82 1.98 -23.57
N VAL A 533 -10.71 3.28 -23.88
CA VAL A 533 -9.59 3.81 -24.65
C VAL A 533 -8.30 3.62 -23.87
N TRP A 534 -8.26 4.07 -22.62
CA TRP A 534 -7.10 3.89 -21.75
C TRP A 534 -6.71 2.41 -21.59
N ALA A 535 -7.68 1.53 -21.33
CA ALA A 535 -7.45 0.10 -21.15
C ALA A 535 -6.76 -0.54 -22.36
N LYS A 536 -7.18 -0.15 -23.57
CA LYS A 536 -6.55 -0.59 -24.81
C LYS A 536 -5.12 -0.06 -24.94
N ASP A 537 -4.91 1.22 -24.65
CA ASP A 537 -3.61 1.89 -24.79
C ASP A 537 -2.56 1.33 -23.82
N VAL A 538 -2.97 0.86 -22.63
CA VAL A 538 -2.08 0.27 -21.64
C VAL A 538 -2.05 -1.27 -21.65
N HIS A 539 -2.62 -1.89 -22.69
CA HIS A 539 -2.63 -3.35 -22.91
C HIS A 539 -3.41 -4.15 -21.84
N VAL A 540 -4.50 -3.60 -21.32
CA VAL A 540 -5.43 -4.38 -20.50
C VAL A 540 -6.08 -5.44 -21.39
N THR A 541 -5.99 -6.69 -20.95
CA THR A 541 -6.67 -7.82 -21.59
C THR A 541 -7.67 -8.44 -20.62
N PRO A 542 -8.76 -9.08 -21.11
CA PRO A 542 -9.67 -9.79 -20.24
C PRO A 542 -8.91 -10.81 -19.36
N PHE A 543 -9.16 -10.76 -18.07
CA PHE A 543 -8.55 -11.71 -17.14
C PHE A 543 -9.15 -13.10 -17.38
N PRO A 544 -8.34 -14.15 -17.62
CA PRO A 544 -8.88 -15.47 -17.95
C PRO A 544 -9.67 -16.06 -16.77
N GLU A 545 -10.85 -16.65 -17.10
CA GLU A 545 -11.71 -17.29 -16.09
C GLU A 545 -11.16 -18.63 -15.57
N ASP A 546 -10.41 -19.33 -16.44
CA ASP A 546 -9.95 -20.71 -16.20
C ASP A 546 -8.49 -20.74 -15.74
N ARG A 547 -8.14 -20.02 -14.70
CA ARG A 547 -6.79 -20.18 -14.15
C ARG A 547 -6.79 -21.05 -12.92
N ASN A 548 -6.39 -22.29 -13.12
CA ASN A 548 -5.65 -23.05 -12.11
C ASN A 548 -4.42 -22.22 -11.74
N LEU A 549 -4.52 -21.54 -10.62
CA LEU A 549 -3.39 -20.88 -9.99
C LEU A 549 -2.64 -21.95 -9.21
N GLU A 550 -1.89 -22.78 -9.92
CA GLU A 550 -0.85 -23.61 -9.35
C GLU A 550 0.44 -22.81 -9.18
#